data_7c1647c7f2e4216ac95bc82a3151ebca
#
_entry.id   7c1647c7f2e4216ac95bc82a3151ebca
#
_cell.length_a   1.000
_cell.length_b   1.000
_cell.length_c   1.000
_cell.angle_alpha   90.00
_cell.angle_beta   90.00
_cell.angle_gamma   90.00
#
_symmetry.space_group_name_H-M   'P 1'
#
loop_
_entity.id
_entity.type
_entity.pdbx_description
1 polymer ?
#
loop_
_entity_poly.entity_id
_entity_poly.type
_entity_poly.pdbx_seq_one_letter_code
_entity_poly.pdbx_strand_id
1 'polypeptide(L)'
;MRALIIDGYVDEPACLGVPPYLAPYPRYIAGAMVERGIKQQDILYSTIDQLRSGKEMARADIIVIVAGMTVPGKYLRAAPITRKEISELSHLDGIKILGGPIRLGFGEEGGTSAKELDIPGIVPAKKDIEAFVYDLLDNPKDPDSIQHRMRTASEIGRWGVKGAFVLRQHPDYPYVMCELETYRGCPRHSHCSFCTEPFYGKPDYREVKDVVSETGALYNQGARYFRIGRQPDLFMYRAKDGVPDPNAIEELYSGIRDAAPELKVLHMDNANPVTLARFPEESRCIARTIVRYHTPGDVAALGMESADPEVIRQNDLKASPDEVFEAIKLLNEAGAARGANGLPELLPGINFVHGLKGETKKTFELNFEFLKKVLDSGLMLRRVNIRQVMTFAGTPMHGYEELVIRHKDLFLRYKEKVRNEIDLPMLRRLVPAGMILRDVRTEIFDKITYGRQLATYPLLAGIPAQVELNRFYDIMVTDYGHRSITGIPIPVDINRAPLKVIEQVPGVGRKQAGKIVMGRPYRDKEDIIKRAGIKKDILEYISY
;
A
#
# COMPACT_ATOMS: atom_id res chain seq x y z
N MET A 1 -21.06 -27.47 5.14
CA MET A 1 -20.72 -26.65 3.94
C MET A 1 -19.33 -26.11 4.15
N ARG A 2 -18.43 -26.36 3.22
CA ARG A 2 -17.06 -25.86 3.19
C ARG A 2 -16.94 -24.67 2.23
N ALA A 3 -16.19 -23.65 2.62
CA ALA A 3 -15.94 -22.49 1.77
C ALA A 3 -14.43 -22.27 1.58
N LEU A 4 -14.04 -21.80 0.40
CA LEU A 4 -12.69 -21.39 0.06
C LEU A 4 -12.70 -19.94 -0.43
N ILE A 5 -11.93 -19.07 0.20
CA ILE A 5 -11.72 -17.69 -0.22
C ILE A 5 -10.34 -17.62 -0.89
N ILE A 6 -10.31 -17.24 -2.16
CA ILE A 6 -9.09 -17.05 -2.94
C ILE A 6 -8.82 -15.54 -3.04
N ASP A 7 -7.73 -15.09 -2.44
CA ASP A 7 -7.27 -13.70 -2.52
C ASP A 7 -6.37 -13.52 -3.74
N GLY A 8 -6.91 -12.86 -4.76
CA GLY A 8 -6.21 -12.52 -6.00
C GLY A 8 -5.48 -11.19 -5.93
N TYR A 9 -5.30 -10.60 -4.74
CA TYR A 9 -4.69 -9.30 -4.46
C TYR A 9 -5.43 -8.12 -5.11
N VAL A 10 -6.08 -7.33 -4.27
CA VAL A 10 -6.93 -6.20 -4.69
C VAL A 10 -6.22 -4.85 -4.58
N ASP A 11 -5.08 -4.79 -3.88
CA ASP A 11 -4.35 -3.53 -3.67
C ASP A 11 -3.29 -3.29 -4.75
N GLU A 12 -2.93 -2.03 -4.90
CA GLU A 12 -1.93 -1.63 -5.87
C GLU A 12 -0.51 -2.00 -5.43
N PRO A 13 0.35 -2.44 -6.36
CA PRO A 13 1.71 -2.78 -6.01
C PRO A 13 2.49 -1.55 -5.56
N ALA A 14 3.09 -1.63 -4.38
CA ALA A 14 4.12 -0.70 -3.93
C ALA A 14 5.49 -1.33 -4.15
N CYS A 15 6.44 -0.62 -4.77
CA CYS A 15 7.83 -1.07 -4.91
C CYS A 15 8.00 -2.57 -5.27
N LEU A 16 7.71 -2.92 -6.51
CA LEU A 16 7.89 -4.27 -7.05
C LEU A 16 7.01 -5.36 -6.43
N GLY A 17 5.79 -5.03 -6.05
CA GLY A 17 4.77 -5.96 -5.59
C GLY A 17 4.02 -5.48 -4.36
N VAL A 18 2.91 -6.12 -4.10
CA VAL A 18 2.14 -5.88 -2.89
C VAL A 18 2.96 -6.33 -1.67
N PRO A 19 3.13 -5.52 -0.62
CA PRO A 19 3.69 -6.00 0.64
C PRO A 19 2.78 -7.09 1.23
N PRO A 20 3.21 -7.87 2.21
CA PRO A 20 2.32 -8.77 2.94
C PRO A 20 1.10 -8.00 3.46
N TYR A 21 -0.07 -8.26 2.88
CA TYR A 21 -1.25 -7.42 3.01
C TYR A 21 -2.53 -8.24 2.96
N LEU A 22 -3.45 -7.92 3.84
CA LEU A 22 -4.78 -8.51 3.90
C LEU A 22 -5.84 -7.41 3.74
N ALA A 23 -6.45 -7.37 2.56
CA ALA A 23 -7.58 -6.49 2.25
C ALA A 23 -8.79 -6.79 3.16
N PRO A 24 -9.74 -5.85 3.31
CA PRO A 24 -10.94 -6.09 4.09
C PRO A 24 -11.83 -7.21 3.52
N TYR A 25 -11.91 -7.34 2.18
CA TYR A 25 -12.83 -8.25 1.49
C TYR A 25 -12.79 -9.70 2.01
N PRO A 26 -11.63 -10.39 2.08
CA PRO A 26 -11.59 -11.77 2.58
C PRO A 26 -12.15 -11.91 4.00
N ARG A 27 -11.86 -10.92 4.86
CA ARG A 27 -12.36 -10.91 6.25
C ARG A 27 -13.86 -10.69 6.31
N TYR A 28 -14.38 -9.73 5.54
CA TYR A 28 -15.81 -9.44 5.50
C TYR A 28 -16.61 -10.62 4.93
N ILE A 29 -16.11 -11.27 3.87
CA ILE A 29 -16.70 -12.48 3.31
C ILE A 29 -16.73 -13.60 4.36
N ALA A 30 -15.59 -13.87 5.01
CA ALA A 30 -15.52 -14.89 6.06
C ALA A 30 -16.46 -14.58 7.23
N GLY A 31 -16.54 -13.31 7.64
CA GLY A 31 -17.45 -12.86 8.69
C GLY A 31 -18.93 -13.01 8.31
N ALA A 32 -19.29 -12.70 7.07
CA ALA A 32 -20.62 -12.93 6.51
C ALA A 32 -20.99 -14.41 6.53
N MET A 33 -20.06 -15.29 6.13
CA MET A 33 -20.23 -16.75 6.20
C MET A 33 -20.43 -17.25 7.63
N VAL A 34 -19.63 -16.76 8.59
CA VAL A 34 -19.79 -17.10 10.02
C VAL A 34 -21.14 -16.63 10.54
N GLU A 35 -21.60 -15.43 10.17
CA GLU A 35 -22.91 -14.90 10.57
C GLU A 35 -24.07 -15.77 10.03
N ARG A 36 -23.87 -16.42 8.88
CA ARG A 36 -24.81 -17.40 8.29
C ARG A 36 -24.63 -18.83 8.79
N GLY A 37 -23.81 -19.05 9.80
CA GLY A 37 -23.67 -20.33 10.50
C GLY A 37 -22.61 -21.27 9.94
N ILE A 38 -21.78 -20.86 8.99
CA ILE A 38 -20.61 -21.65 8.59
C ILE A 38 -19.57 -21.56 9.71
N LYS A 39 -19.07 -22.72 10.15
CA LYS A 39 -18.04 -22.76 11.20
C LYS A 39 -16.70 -22.22 10.68
N GLN A 40 -15.96 -21.49 11.51
CA GLN A 40 -14.66 -20.91 11.13
C GLN A 40 -13.68 -21.96 10.55
N GLN A 41 -13.66 -23.17 11.09
CA GLN A 41 -12.81 -24.27 10.63
C GLN A 41 -13.16 -24.79 9.23
N ASP A 42 -14.36 -24.49 8.74
CA ASP A 42 -14.84 -24.88 7.42
C ASP A 42 -14.64 -23.77 6.38
N ILE A 43 -14.10 -22.62 6.80
CA ILE A 43 -13.76 -21.48 5.93
C ILE A 43 -12.24 -21.44 5.75
N LEU A 44 -11.81 -21.71 4.53
CA LEU A 44 -10.41 -21.72 4.15
C LEU A 44 -10.05 -20.43 3.40
N TYR A 45 -8.82 -19.96 3.60
CA TYR A 45 -8.26 -18.83 2.88
C TYR A 45 -6.97 -19.23 2.18
N SER A 46 -6.79 -18.78 0.95
CA SER A 46 -5.55 -18.96 0.19
C SER A 46 -5.28 -17.75 -0.68
N THR A 47 -4.01 -17.36 -0.79
CA THR A 47 -3.60 -16.36 -1.78
C THR A 47 -3.36 -17.03 -3.13
N ILE A 48 -3.45 -16.25 -4.21
CA ILE A 48 -3.14 -16.76 -5.56
C ILE A 48 -1.68 -17.26 -5.67
N ASP A 49 -0.74 -16.66 -4.94
CA ASP A 49 0.66 -17.12 -4.91
C ASP A 49 0.81 -18.51 -4.30
N GLN A 50 -0.02 -18.88 -3.32
CA GLN A 50 -0.04 -20.23 -2.79
C GLN A 50 -0.51 -21.25 -3.84
N LEU A 51 -1.49 -20.87 -4.66
CA LEU A 51 -1.96 -21.73 -5.76
C LEU A 51 -0.89 -21.85 -6.85
N ARG A 52 -0.23 -20.76 -7.23
CA ARG A 52 0.92 -20.75 -8.16
C ARG A 52 2.07 -21.63 -7.69
N SER A 53 2.28 -21.74 -6.38
CA SER A 53 3.30 -22.60 -5.79
C SER A 53 2.93 -24.08 -5.72
N GLY A 54 1.77 -24.45 -6.26
CA GLY A 54 1.30 -25.85 -6.28
C GLY A 54 0.61 -26.32 -5.00
N LYS A 55 0.19 -25.40 -4.12
CA LYS A 55 -0.64 -25.77 -2.97
C LYS A 55 -1.96 -26.37 -3.48
N GLU A 56 -2.24 -27.61 -3.10
CA GLU A 56 -3.49 -28.26 -3.43
C GLU A 56 -4.67 -27.47 -2.86
N MET A 57 -5.68 -27.27 -3.70
CA MET A 57 -6.93 -26.64 -3.28
C MET A 57 -7.80 -27.68 -2.57
N ALA A 58 -8.26 -27.31 -1.38
CA ALA A 58 -9.24 -28.13 -0.69
C ALA A 58 -10.58 -28.10 -1.46
N ARG A 59 -11.26 -29.22 -1.54
CA ARG A 59 -12.64 -29.27 -2.07
C ARG A 59 -13.54 -28.36 -1.22
N ALA A 60 -14.31 -27.51 -1.88
CA ALA A 60 -15.23 -26.59 -1.24
C ALA A 60 -16.56 -26.56 -1.99
N ASP A 61 -17.64 -26.38 -1.24
CA ASP A 61 -18.99 -26.22 -1.80
C ASP A 61 -19.17 -24.82 -2.43
N ILE A 62 -18.47 -23.83 -1.85
CA ILE A 62 -18.45 -22.43 -2.31
C ILE A 62 -17.00 -21.97 -2.42
N ILE A 63 -16.64 -21.39 -3.57
CA ILE A 63 -15.34 -20.79 -3.85
C ILE A 63 -15.56 -19.31 -4.15
N VAL A 64 -14.96 -18.42 -3.37
CA VAL A 64 -15.08 -16.98 -3.53
C VAL A 64 -13.74 -16.41 -3.99
N ILE A 65 -13.70 -15.88 -5.21
CA ILE A 65 -12.52 -15.30 -5.84
C ILE A 65 -12.59 -13.79 -5.68
N VAL A 66 -11.68 -13.22 -4.91
CA VAL A 66 -11.57 -11.77 -4.71
C VAL A 66 -10.49 -11.25 -5.62
N ALA A 67 -10.85 -10.36 -6.54
CA ALA A 67 -9.91 -9.81 -7.51
C ALA A 67 -10.00 -8.28 -7.60
N GLY A 68 -8.84 -7.64 -7.83
CA GLY A 68 -8.71 -6.22 -8.07
C GLY A 68 -8.81 -5.86 -9.55
N MET A 69 -8.77 -4.57 -9.82
CA MET A 69 -8.45 -4.03 -11.14
C MET A 69 -6.95 -4.18 -11.33
N THR A 70 -6.50 -4.98 -12.27
CA THR A 70 -5.07 -5.24 -12.46
C THR A 70 -4.31 -3.94 -12.71
N VAL A 71 -3.28 -3.68 -11.92
CA VAL A 71 -2.38 -2.57 -12.17
C VAL A 71 -1.10 -3.12 -12.79
N PRO A 72 -0.74 -2.71 -14.01
CA PRO A 72 0.50 -3.14 -14.63
C PRO A 72 1.71 -2.67 -13.84
N GLY A 73 2.63 -3.57 -13.60
CA GLY A 73 3.84 -3.26 -12.85
C GLY A 73 4.85 -4.41 -12.91
N LYS A 74 6.00 -4.17 -12.31
CA LYS A 74 6.96 -5.23 -12.02
C LYS A 74 6.69 -5.72 -10.61
N TYR A 75 6.49 -7.02 -10.47
CA TYR A 75 6.21 -7.67 -9.21
C TYR A 75 7.38 -8.57 -8.84
N LEU A 76 7.88 -8.47 -7.61
CA LEU A 76 8.78 -9.46 -7.04
C LEU A 76 7.97 -10.64 -6.49
N ARG A 77 6.79 -10.34 -5.92
CA ARG A 77 5.83 -11.30 -5.39
C ARG A 77 4.43 -10.66 -5.38
N ALA A 78 3.44 -11.42 -5.05
CA ALA A 78 2.06 -10.95 -4.91
C ALA A 78 1.55 -10.24 -6.19
N ALA A 79 1.84 -10.82 -7.36
CA ALA A 79 1.24 -10.36 -8.60
C ALA A 79 -0.26 -10.62 -8.58
N PRO A 80 -1.13 -9.65 -8.98
CA PRO A 80 -2.56 -9.86 -9.05
C PRO A 80 -2.94 -11.06 -9.91
N ILE A 81 -4.09 -11.66 -9.60
CA ILE A 81 -4.65 -12.76 -10.37
C ILE A 81 -4.94 -12.32 -11.80
N THR A 82 -4.59 -13.15 -12.77
CA THR A 82 -4.79 -12.91 -14.20
C THR A 82 -6.13 -13.46 -14.66
N ARG A 83 -6.62 -12.98 -15.83
CA ARG A 83 -7.82 -13.53 -16.48
C ARG A 83 -7.69 -15.04 -16.74
N LYS A 84 -6.49 -15.50 -17.17
CA LYS A 84 -6.24 -16.90 -17.42
C LYS A 84 -6.41 -17.74 -16.16
N GLU A 85 -5.83 -17.31 -15.04
CA GLU A 85 -5.94 -18.02 -13.75
C GLU A 85 -7.38 -18.04 -13.24
N ILE A 86 -8.14 -16.93 -13.39
CA ILE A 86 -9.58 -16.93 -13.04
C ILE A 86 -10.33 -17.95 -13.91
N SER A 87 -10.04 -18.01 -15.21
CA SER A 87 -10.64 -18.98 -16.12
C SER A 87 -10.31 -20.44 -15.75
N GLU A 88 -9.08 -20.71 -15.30
CA GLU A 88 -8.68 -22.03 -14.82
C GLU A 88 -9.47 -22.45 -13.55
N LEU A 89 -9.80 -21.50 -12.68
CA LEU A 89 -10.61 -21.75 -11.48
C LEU A 89 -12.06 -22.12 -11.81
N SER A 90 -12.56 -21.82 -13.03
CA SER A 90 -13.93 -22.17 -13.45
C SER A 90 -14.19 -23.68 -13.50
N HIS A 91 -13.15 -24.49 -13.65
CA HIS A 91 -13.23 -25.95 -13.73
C HIS A 91 -13.34 -26.63 -12.36
N LEU A 92 -13.21 -25.91 -11.26
CA LEU A 92 -13.34 -26.46 -9.93
C LEU A 92 -14.80 -26.86 -9.63
N ASP A 93 -14.96 -27.86 -8.76
CA ASP A 93 -16.27 -28.23 -8.22
C ASP A 93 -16.82 -27.13 -7.30
N GLY A 94 -18.12 -27.07 -7.12
CA GLY A 94 -18.81 -26.11 -6.25
C GLY A 94 -19.24 -24.82 -6.95
N ILE A 95 -19.89 -23.93 -6.19
CA ILE A 95 -20.33 -22.61 -6.66
C ILE A 95 -19.14 -21.65 -6.65
N LYS A 96 -18.79 -21.11 -7.80
CA LYS A 96 -17.69 -20.12 -7.93
C LYS A 96 -18.28 -18.72 -8.06
N ILE A 97 -17.80 -17.80 -7.23
CA ILE A 97 -18.22 -16.40 -7.18
C ILE A 97 -17.00 -15.52 -7.42
N LEU A 98 -17.08 -14.59 -8.35
CA LEU A 98 -16.04 -13.60 -8.63
C LEU A 98 -16.52 -12.20 -8.24
N GLY A 99 -15.69 -11.45 -7.51
CA GLY A 99 -16.00 -10.06 -7.18
C GLY A 99 -14.86 -9.32 -6.50
N GLY A 100 -15.20 -8.25 -5.81
CA GLY A 100 -14.26 -7.25 -5.34
C GLY A 100 -14.17 -6.08 -6.32
N PRO A 101 -13.06 -5.30 -6.35
CA PRO A 101 -12.90 -4.18 -7.28
C PRO A 101 -13.03 -4.55 -8.75
N ILE A 102 -12.74 -5.78 -9.15
CA ILE A 102 -12.89 -6.31 -10.53
C ILE A 102 -14.30 -6.09 -11.11
N ARG A 103 -15.32 -5.95 -10.28
CA ARG A 103 -16.70 -5.64 -10.72
C ARG A 103 -16.80 -4.32 -11.50
N LEU A 104 -15.85 -3.42 -11.33
CA LEU A 104 -15.80 -2.13 -12.02
C LEU A 104 -15.12 -2.24 -13.39
N GLY A 105 -14.46 -3.35 -13.66
CA GLY A 105 -13.74 -3.65 -14.87
C GLY A 105 -12.34 -4.20 -14.58
N PHE A 106 -11.78 -4.88 -15.57
CA PHE A 106 -10.50 -5.55 -15.51
C PHE A 106 -9.63 -5.13 -16.71
N GLY A 107 -8.36 -4.82 -16.46
CA GLY A 107 -7.36 -4.51 -17.48
C GLY A 107 -5.99 -5.03 -17.09
N GLU A 108 -5.35 -5.79 -17.97
CA GLU A 108 -4.01 -6.36 -17.75
C GLU A 108 -2.89 -5.40 -18.17
N GLU A 109 -3.23 -4.34 -18.90
CA GLU A 109 -2.26 -3.35 -19.38
C GLU A 109 -2.64 -1.94 -18.93
N GLY A 110 -1.65 -1.12 -18.56
CA GLY A 110 -1.85 0.28 -18.21
C GLY A 110 -2.24 1.12 -19.41
N GLY A 111 -3.11 2.09 -19.16
CA GLY A 111 -3.56 2.99 -20.20
C GLY A 111 -4.54 2.35 -21.18
N THR A 112 -5.19 1.27 -20.80
CA THR A 112 -6.25 0.63 -21.57
C THR A 112 -7.61 0.82 -20.91
N SER A 113 -8.69 0.51 -21.64
CA SER A 113 -10.05 0.49 -21.08
C SER A 113 -10.23 -0.77 -20.24
N ALA A 114 -10.75 -0.61 -19.04
CA ALA A 114 -11.18 -1.73 -18.22
C ALA A 114 -12.45 -2.34 -18.81
N LYS A 115 -12.46 -3.67 -18.97
CA LYS A 115 -13.57 -4.41 -19.56
C LYS A 115 -14.26 -5.25 -18.49
N GLU A 116 -15.56 -5.37 -18.60
CA GLU A 116 -16.32 -6.36 -17.82
C GLU A 116 -15.79 -7.76 -18.13
N LEU A 117 -15.62 -8.56 -17.10
CA LEU A 117 -15.10 -9.92 -17.23
C LEU A 117 -16.25 -10.90 -17.00
N ASP A 118 -16.64 -11.60 -18.08
CA ASP A 118 -17.57 -12.71 -18.03
C ASP A 118 -16.80 -14.01 -18.26
N ILE A 119 -16.92 -14.94 -17.31
CA ILE A 119 -16.24 -16.25 -17.38
C ILE A 119 -17.29 -17.34 -17.15
N PRO A 120 -17.56 -18.20 -18.15
CA PRO A 120 -18.51 -19.28 -18.01
C PRO A 120 -18.22 -20.16 -16.77
N GLY A 121 -19.26 -20.45 -16.02
CA GLY A 121 -19.17 -21.28 -14.80
C GLY A 121 -18.73 -20.52 -13.53
N ILE A 122 -18.57 -19.20 -13.61
CA ILE A 122 -18.32 -18.32 -12.46
C ILE A 122 -19.42 -17.28 -12.35
N VAL A 123 -20.04 -17.15 -11.18
CA VAL A 123 -21.10 -16.17 -10.90
C VAL A 123 -20.46 -14.82 -10.57
N PRO A 124 -20.72 -13.75 -11.35
CA PRO A 124 -20.17 -12.43 -11.05
C PRO A 124 -20.99 -11.71 -9.97
N ALA A 125 -20.32 -11.26 -8.89
CA ALA A 125 -20.93 -10.35 -7.93
C ALA A 125 -20.87 -8.91 -8.46
N LYS A 126 -21.97 -8.41 -9.04
CA LYS A 126 -22.08 -7.09 -9.70
C LYS A 126 -22.08 -5.90 -8.74
N LYS A 127 -22.25 -6.14 -7.45
CA LYS A 127 -22.14 -5.17 -6.35
C LYS A 127 -21.14 -5.70 -5.32
N ASP A 128 -21.40 -5.55 -4.04
CA ASP A 128 -20.46 -5.99 -3.01
C ASP A 128 -20.48 -7.51 -2.84
N ILE A 129 -19.34 -8.14 -3.05
CA ILE A 129 -19.20 -9.60 -3.04
C ILE A 129 -19.53 -10.19 -1.67
N GLU A 130 -19.18 -9.51 -0.59
CA GLU A 130 -19.46 -9.92 0.78
C GLU A 130 -20.96 -9.94 1.07
N ALA A 131 -21.72 -8.95 0.53
CA ALA A 131 -23.18 -8.94 0.62
C ALA A 131 -23.80 -10.02 -0.25
N PHE A 132 -23.28 -10.24 -1.45
CA PHE A 132 -23.73 -11.30 -2.35
C PHE A 132 -23.56 -12.68 -1.71
N VAL A 133 -22.38 -12.96 -1.12
CA VAL A 133 -22.11 -14.22 -0.41
C VAL A 133 -23.03 -14.39 0.80
N TYR A 134 -23.26 -13.33 1.56
CA TYR A 134 -24.19 -13.35 2.69
C TYR A 134 -25.60 -13.74 2.28
N ASP A 135 -26.13 -13.12 1.21
CA ASP A 135 -27.50 -13.39 0.72
C ASP A 135 -27.61 -14.75 0.01
N LEU A 136 -26.54 -15.20 -0.71
CA LEU A 136 -26.51 -16.51 -1.35
C LEU A 136 -26.63 -17.65 -0.35
N LEU A 137 -26.11 -17.52 0.85
CA LEU A 137 -26.17 -18.55 1.87
C LEU A 137 -27.57 -18.84 2.39
N ASP A 138 -28.54 -17.97 2.13
CA ASP A 138 -29.98 -18.24 2.37
C ASP A 138 -30.60 -19.14 1.30
N ASN A 139 -30.10 -19.06 0.05
CA ASN A 139 -30.60 -19.89 -1.08
C ASN A 139 -29.43 -20.31 -2.00
N PRO A 140 -28.53 -21.21 -1.55
CA PRO A 140 -27.34 -21.56 -2.32
C PRO A 140 -27.62 -22.38 -3.59
N LYS A 141 -28.86 -22.86 -3.78
CA LYS A 141 -29.22 -23.66 -4.96
C LYS A 141 -29.50 -22.82 -6.21
N ASP A 142 -29.76 -21.53 -6.06
CA ASP A 142 -30.12 -20.64 -7.16
C ASP A 142 -29.36 -19.31 -7.06
N PRO A 143 -28.06 -19.31 -7.41
CA PRO A 143 -27.22 -18.09 -7.36
C PRO A 143 -27.73 -16.94 -8.24
N ASP A 144 -28.41 -17.26 -9.35
CA ASP A 144 -28.89 -16.27 -10.30
C ASP A 144 -30.11 -15.49 -9.79
N SER A 145 -30.83 -16.01 -8.79
CA SER A 145 -31.94 -15.31 -8.14
C SER A 145 -31.50 -14.27 -7.11
N ILE A 146 -30.22 -14.25 -6.74
CA ILE A 146 -29.72 -13.38 -5.67
C ILE A 146 -29.64 -11.93 -6.15
N GLN A 147 -30.32 -11.04 -5.45
CA GLN A 147 -30.26 -9.61 -5.74
C GLN A 147 -28.88 -9.03 -5.41
N HIS A 148 -28.23 -8.40 -6.40
CA HIS A 148 -26.99 -7.69 -6.19
C HIS A 148 -27.23 -6.37 -5.44
N ARG A 149 -26.67 -6.22 -4.26
CA ARG A 149 -26.79 -5.02 -3.42
C ARG A 149 -25.46 -4.53 -2.89
N MET A 150 -25.44 -3.30 -2.42
CA MET A 150 -24.34 -2.78 -1.64
C MET A 150 -24.49 -3.26 -0.18
N ARG A 151 -23.39 -3.53 0.48
CA ARG A 151 -23.35 -3.76 1.91
C ARG A 151 -23.52 -2.47 2.70
N THR A 152 -23.93 -2.56 3.93
CA THR A 152 -24.02 -1.44 4.87
C THR A 152 -22.79 -1.37 5.79
N ALA A 153 -22.51 -0.18 6.34
CA ALA A 153 -21.46 0.00 7.35
C ALA A 153 -21.67 -0.88 8.59
N SER A 154 -22.93 -1.08 9.01
CA SER A 154 -23.27 -1.96 10.14
C SER A 154 -22.97 -3.43 9.86
N GLU A 155 -23.20 -3.92 8.65
CA GLU A 155 -22.85 -5.30 8.26
C GLU A 155 -21.35 -5.53 8.37
N ILE A 156 -20.53 -4.64 7.81
CA ILE A 156 -19.08 -4.80 7.88
C ILE A 156 -18.52 -4.59 9.29
N GLY A 157 -19.18 -3.79 10.14
CA GLY A 157 -18.85 -3.70 11.56
C GLY A 157 -18.91 -5.07 12.25
N ARG A 158 -19.96 -5.86 11.96
CA ARG A 158 -20.10 -7.23 12.49
C ARG A 158 -19.21 -8.24 11.78
N TRP A 159 -19.17 -8.19 10.44
CA TRP A 159 -18.40 -9.15 9.63
C TRP A 159 -16.90 -9.01 9.82
N GLY A 160 -16.37 -7.79 9.95
CA GLY A 160 -14.95 -7.55 10.21
C GLY A 160 -14.45 -8.22 11.49
N VAL A 161 -15.25 -8.13 12.56
CA VAL A 161 -14.95 -8.79 13.84
C VAL A 161 -15.01 -10.32 13.70
N LYS A 162 -16.10 -10.86 13.10
CA LYS A 162 -16.31 -12.31 12.95
C LYS A 162 -15.29 -12.97 12.02
N GLY A 163 -14.80 -12.23 11.01
CA GLY A 163 -13.86 -12.73 10.00
C GLY A 163 -12.37 -12.50 10.33
N ALA A 164 -12.05 -11.91 11.47
CA ALA A 164 -10.66 -11.61 11.84
C ALA A 164 -9.73 -12.84 11.86
N PHE A 165 -10.28 -14.04 12.11
CA PHE A 165 -9.52 -15.29 12.16
C PHE A 165 -8.81 -15.63 10.83
N VAL A 166 -9.26 -15.10 9.69
CA VAL A 166 -8.64 -15.31 8.38
C VAL A 166 -7.18 -14.88 8.36
N LEU A 167 -6.82 -13.89 9.16
CA LEU A 167 -5.44 -13.43 9.29
C LEU A 167 -4.45 -14.57 9.56
N ARG A 168 -4.82 -15.52 10.43
CA ARG A 168 -3.94 -16.65 10.79
C ARG A 168 -3.68 -17.63 9.64
N GLN A 169 -4.49 -17.58 8.61
CA GLN A 169 -4.33 -18.41 7.42
C GLN A 169 -3.45 -17.78 6.34
N HIS A 170 -3.09 -16.49 6.51
CA HIS A 170 -2.24 -15.79 5.54
C HIS A 170 -0.80 -16.37 5.56
N PRO A 171 -0.17 -16.61 4.37
CA PRO A 171 1.15 -17.25 4.30
C PRO A 171 2.27 -16.45 4.98
N ASP A 172 2.13 -15.13 5.09
CA ASP A 172 3.08 -14.25 5.77
C ASP A 172 2.74 -14.00 7.25
N TYR A 173 1.72 -14.66 7.81
CA TYR A 173 1.39 -14.48 9.22
C TYR A 173 2.62 -14.71 10.13
N PRO A 174 2.86 -13.89 11.16
CA PRO A 174 2.06 -12.76 11.67
C PRO A 174 2.41 -11.40 11.02
N TYR A 175 3.29 -11.36 10.02
CA TYR A 175 3.85 -10.15 9.42
C TYR A 175 3.00 -9.65 8.25
N VAL A 176 1.74 -9.35 8.52
CA VAL A 176 0.72 -8.96 7.54
C VAL A 176 0.12 -7.62 7.90
N MET A 177 0.11 -6.68 6.94
CA MET A 177 -0.59 -5.41 7.05
C MET A 177 -2.10 -5.65 6.90
N CYS A 178 -2.87 -5.35 7.94
CA CYS A 178 -4.33 -5.42 7.91
C CYS A 178 -4.93 -4.06 7.58
N GLU A 179 -5.67 -3.96 6.49
CA GLU A 179 -6.37 -2.72 6.15
C GLU A 179 -7.68 -2.60 6.92
N LEU A 180 -7.90 -1.42 7.51
CA LEU A 180 -9.12 -1.03 8.20
C LEU A 180 -9.86 -0.02 7.31
N GLU A 181 -11.09 -0.34 6.92
CA GLU A 181 -11.95 0.59 6.20
C GLU A 181 -12.65 1.53 7.18
N THR A 182 -12.62 2.84 6.91
CA THR A 182 -13.34 3.85 7.69
C THR A 182 -14.63 4.29 7.02
N TYR A 183 -14.58 4.52 5.72
CA TYR A 183 -15.74 4.79 4.88
C TYR A 183 -15.40 4.62 3.40
N ARG A 184 -16.41 4.61 2.56
CA ARG A 184 -16.31 4.63 1.08
C ARG A 184 -17.31 5.62 0.51
N GLY A 185 -17.15 6.00 -0.74
CA GLY A 185 -17.94 7.04 -1.40
C GLY A 185 -17.32 8.43 -1.24
N CYS A 186 -17.25 9.17 -2.34
CA CYS A 186 -16.63 10.49 -2.35
C CYS A 186 -17.62 11.56 -1.85
N PRO A 187 -17.25 12.41 -0.87
CA PRO A 187 -18.12 13.46 -0.35
C PRO A 187 -18.29 14.67 -1.29
N ARG A 188 -17.54 14.74 -2.39
CA ARG A 188 -17.65 15.83 -3.37
C ARG A 188 -18.98 15.75 -4.15
N HIS A 189 -19.52 16.90 -4.53
CA HIS A 189 -20.68 16.99 -5.41
C HIS A 189 -20.32 16.70 -6.88
N SER A 190 -19.20 17.21 -7.37
CA SER A 190 -18.62 16.86 -8.66
C SER A 190 -17.43 15.91 -8.48
N HIS A 191 -17.22 15.01 -9.43
CA HIS A 191 -16.24 13.96 -9.32
C HIS A 191 -15.25 14.00 -10.49
N CYS A 192 -14.00 13.65 -10.22
CA CYS A 192 -12.98 13.56 -11.27
C CYS A 192 -13.45 12.63 -12.39
N SER A 193 -13.21 13.02 -13.64
CA SER A 193 -13.74 12.37 -14.84
C SER A 193 -13.43 10.87 -14.97
N PHE A 194 -12.36 10.39 -14.34
CA PHE A 194 -11.89 9.01 -14.39
C PHE A 194 -12.22 8.20 -13.13
N CYS A 195 -12.78 8.84 -12.09
CA CYS A 195 -12.88 8.23 -10.77
C CYS A 195 -14.05 7.25 -10.68
N THR A 196 -13.80 6.09 -10.08
CA THR A 196 -14.80 5.05 -9.83
C THR A 196 -15.46 5.14 -8.44
N GLU A 197 -14.96 6.01 -7.56
CA GLU A 197 -15.50 6.18 -6.21
C GLU A 197 -17.01 6.55 -6.18
N PRO A 198 -17.53 7.35 -7.15
CA PRO A 198 -18.97 7.62 -7.23
C PRO A 198 -19.86 6.39 -7.39
N PHE A 199 -19.33 5.28 -7.89
CA PHE A 199 -20.09 4.02 -8.01
C PHE A 199 -20.45 3.39 -6.68
N TYR A 200 -19.84 3.83 -5.58
CA TYR A 200 -20.23 3.44 -4.22
C TYR A 200 -21.40 4.28 -3.67
N GLY A 201 -21.80 5.36 -4.38
CA GLY A 201 -22.89 6.25 -3.96
C GLY A 201 -22.44 7.31 -2.95
N LYS A 202 -23.37 7.70 -2.06
CA LYS A 202 -23.07 8.65 -0.99
C LYS A 202 -22.06 8.06 0.00
N PRO A 203 -21.28 8.91 0.70
CA PRO A 203 -20.38 8.44 1.74
C PRO A 203 -21.08 7.58 2.79
N ASP A 204 -20.55 6.38 3.00
CA ASP A 204 -21.07 5.40 3.97
C ASP A 204 -20.01 5.22 5.07
N TYR A 205 -20.19 5.96 6.19
CA TYR A 205 -19.25 6.02 7.29
C TYR A 205 -19.49 4.91 8.31
N ARG A 206 -18.43 4.22 8.70
CA ARG A 206 -18.43 3.30 9.84
C ARG A 206 -18.38 4.09 11.16
N GLU A 207 -19.03 3.56 12.18
CA GLU A 207 -18.86 4.07 13.53
C GLU A 207 -17.44 3.80 14.05
N VAL A 208 -16.89 4.73 14.84
CA VAL A 208 -15.54 4.57 15.43
C VAL A 208 -15.46 3.25 16.22
N LYS A 209 -16.47 2.96 17.05
CA LYS A 209 -16.54 1.71 17.85
C LYS A 209 -16.42 0.44 16.99
N ASP A 210 -16.95 0.45 15.76
CA ASP A 210 -16.91 -0.73 14.88
C ASP A 210 -15.52 -0.94 14.29
N VAL A 211 -14.81 0.14 13.93
CA VAL A 211 -13.41 0.08 13.49
C VAL A 211 -12.49 -0.36 14.63
N VAL A 212 -12.71 0.18 15.83
CA VAL A 212 -11.95 -0.18 17.05
C VAL A 212 -12.20 -1.65 17.43
N SER A 213 -13.46 -2.12 17.35
CA SER A 213 -13.79 -3.52 17.63
C SER A 213 -13.15 -4.50 16.64
N GLU A 214 -13.13 -4.15 15.35
CA GLU A 214 -12.42 -4.93 14.32
C GLU A 214 -10.91 -4.94 14.59
N THR A 215 -10.33 -3.79 14.97
CA THR A 215 -8.90 -3.71 15.33
C THR A 215 -8.57 -4.63 16.49
N GLY A 216 -9.37 -4.61 17.56
CA GLY A 216 -9.21 -5.50 18.72
C GLY A 216 -9.34 -6.98 18.35
N ALA A 217 -10.31 -7.33 17.50
CA ALA A 217 -10.48 -8.69 17.00
C ALA A 217 -9.26 -9.16 16.21
N LEU A 218 -8.73 -8.34 15.31
CA LEU A 218 -7.51 -8.62 14.56
C LEU A 218 -6.28 -8.71 15.47
N TYR A 219 -6.15 -7.80 16.42
CA TYR A 219 -5.05 -7.81 17.38
C TYR A 219 -5.03 -9.11 18.21
N ASN A 220 -6.19 -9.59 18.64
CA ASN A 220 -6.36 -10.86 19.34
C ASN A 220 -6.04 -12.08 18.44
N GLN A 221 -6.13 -11.92 17.12
CA GLN A 221 -5.65 -12.93 16.16
C GLN A 221 -4.15 -12.80 15.84
N GLY A 222 -3.44 -11.85 16.44
CA GLY A 222 -2.00 -11.67 16.27
C GLY A 222 -1.60 -10.53 15.34
N ALA A 223 -2.53 -9.73 14.82
CA ALA A 223 -2.20 -8.55 14.02
C ALA A 223 -1.38 -7.53 14.82
N ARG A 224 -0.37 -6.96 14.18
CA ARG A 224 0.45 -5.87 14.75
C ARG A 224 0.68 -4.74 13.74
N TYR A 225 0.22 -4.89 12.51
CA TYR A 225 0.45 -3.98 11.39
C TYR A 225 -0.90 -3.59 10.80
N PHE A 226 -1.21 -2.29 10.84
CA PHE A 226 -2.51 -1.76 10.42
C PHE A 226 -2.35 -0.59 9.45
N ARG A 227 -3.28 -0.50 8.51
CA ARG A 227 -3.45 0.62 7.60
C ARG A 227 -4.90 1.09 7.65
N ILE A 228 -5.12 2.38 7.93
CA ILE A 228 -6.43 3.00 7.77
C ILE A 228 -6.59 3.38 6.30
N GLY A 229 -7.42 2.64 5.58
CA GLY A 229 -7.54 2.75 4.14
C GLY A 229 -8.99 2.73 3.64
N ARG A 230 -9.14 2.52 2.33
CA ARG A 230 -10.41 2.42 1.60
C ARG A 230 -11.24 3.71 1.55
N GLN A 231 -10.84 4.78 2.19
CA GLN A 231 -11.48 6.10 2.13
C GLN A 231 -10.81 7.01 1.08
N PRO A 232 -11.57 7.91 0.43
CA PRO A 232 -11.00 8.88 -0.49
C PRO A 232 -10.28 10.05 0.23
N ASP A 233 -10.61 10.30 1.51
CA ASP A 233 -10.04 11.39 2.32
C ASP A 233 -10.24 11.12 3.82
N LEU A 234 -9.18 10.73 4.52
CA LEU A 234 -9.26 10.44 5.95
C LEU A 234 -9.61 11.69 6.78
N PHE A 235 -9.18 12.88 6.36
CA PHE A 235 -9.47 14.12 7.07
C PHE A 235 -10.95 14.47 7.10
N MET A 236 -11.76 13.91 6.18
CA MET A 236 -13.22 14.05 6.14
C MET A 236 -13.97 12.91 6.81
N TYR A 237 -13.27 12.01 7.50
CA TYR A 237 -13.95 10.96 8.25
C TYR A 237 -14.84 11.55 9.32
N ARG A 238 -16.17 11.26 9.22
CA ARG A 238 -17.22 11.79 10.11
C ARG A 238 -17.22 13.33 10.23
N ALA A 239 -16.85 14.01 9.15
CA ALA A 239 -16.95 15.47 9.07
C ALA A 239 -18.35 15.97 9.44
N LYS A 240 -18.42 17.11 10.14
CA LYS A 240 -19.67 17.76 10.54
C LYS A 240 -19.94 18.96 9.62
N ASP A 241 -21.10 18.98 8.99
CA ASP A 241 -21.53 20.06 8.11
C ASP A 241 -20.48 20.41 7.02
N GLY A 242 -19.74 19.39 6.54
CA GLY A 242 -18.70 19.56 5.53
C GLY A 242 -17.37 20.09 6.06
N VAL A 243 -17.21 20.24 7.37
CA VAL A 243 -15.97 20.64 8.06
C VAL A 243 -15.32 19.42 8.72
N PRO A 244 -13.99 19.21 8.55
CA PRO A 244 -13.26 18.15 9.24
C PRO A 244 -13.49 18.16 10.75
N ASP A 245 -13.67 16.99 11.36
CA ASP A 245 -13.84 16.87 12.81
C ASP A 245 -12.59 16.27 13.48
N PRO A 246 -11.72 17.09 14.10
CA PRO A 246 -10.53 16.60 14.80
C PRO A 246 -10.85 15.60 15.93
N ASN A 247 -12.02 15.74 16.59
CA ASN A 247 -12.40 14.84 17.67
C ASN A 247 -12.71 13.43 17.16
N ALA A 248 -13.33 13.31 15.99
CA ALA A 248 -13.59 11.99 15.39
C ALA A 248 -12.29 11.25 15.04
N ILE A 249 -11.25 11.97 14.61
CA ILE A 249 -9.93 11.39 14.34
C ILE A 249 -9.19 11.05 15.64
N GLU A 250 -9.29 11.89 16.67
CA GLU A 250 -8.71 11.60 18.00
C GLU A 250 -9.35 10.33 18.59
N GLU A 251 -10.68 10.22 18.56
CA GLU A 251 -11.41 9.04 19.03
C GLU A 251 -11.02 7.78 18.26
N LEU A 252 -10.88 7.88 16.94
CA LEU A 252 -10.47 6.74 16.09
C LEU A 252 -9.06 6.25 16.43
N TYR A 253 -8.08 7.15 16.45
CA TYR A 253 -6.69 6.78 16.63
C TYR A 253 -6.38 6.33 18.06
N SER A 254 -6.91 7.02 19.08
CA SER A 254 -6.77 6.59 20.47
C SER A 254 -7.45 5.24 20.68
N GLY A 255 -8.67 5.05 20.19
CA GLY A 255 -9.38 3.78 20.30
C GLY A 255 -8.64 2.62 19.61
N ILE A 256 -8.00 2.84 18.45
CA ILE A 256 -7.14 1.84 17.81
C ILE A 256 -5.93 1.49 18.69
N ARG A 257 -5.29 2.48 19.31
CA ARG A 257 -4.16 2.25 20.23
C ARG A 257 -4.56 1.47 21.45
N ASP A 258 -5.72 1.80 22.03
CA ASP A 258 -6.25 1.09 23.21
C ASP A 258 -6.61 -0.37 22.86
N ALA A 259 -7.21 -0.61 21.69
CA ALA A 259 -7.55 -1.95 21.22
C ALA A 259 -6.34 -2.78 20.79
N ALA A 260 -5.24 -2.13 20.39
CA ALA A 260 -4.01 -2.79 19.91
C ALA A 260 -2.74 -2.13 20.52
N PRO A 261 -2.50 -2.26 21.83
CA PRO A 261 -1.45 -1.52 22.55
C PRO A 261 -0.03 -1.82 22.06
N GLU A 262 0.23 -3.04 21.56
CA GLU A 262 1.54 -3.45 21.05
C GLU A 262 1.62 -3.40 19.51
N LEU A 263 0.77 -2.63 18.85
CA LEU A 263 0.87 -2.50 17.40
C LEU A 263 2.26 -1.95 17.00
N LYS A 264 2.77 -2.46 15.87
CA LYS A 264 4.08 -2.11 15.33
C LYS A 264 3.99 -1.07 14.22
N VAL A 265 2.89 -1.10 13.47
CA VAL A 265 2.62 -0.14 12.38
C VAL A 265 1.15 0.27 12.43
N LEU A 266 0.92 1.55 12.38
CA LEU A 266 -0.36 2.18 12.13
C LEU A 266 -0.15 3.30 11.13
N HIS A 267 -0.59 3.10 9.89
CA HIS A 267 -0.45 4.06 8.81
C HIS A 267 -1.82 4.45 8.25
N MET A 268 -1.88 5.62 7.66
CA MET A 268 -3.02 6.08 6.86
C MET A 268 -2.79 5.84 5.35
N ASP A 269 -3.74 6.23 4.54
CA ASP A 269 -3.65 6.23 3.08
C ASP A 269 -4.04 7.60 2.50
N ASN A 270 -5.23 7.73 1.91
CA ASN A 270 -5.61 8.92 1.15
C ASN A 270 -5.98 10.12 2.01
N ALA A 271 -5.52 11.30 1.56
CA ALA A 271 -5.97 12.60 2.02
C ALA A 271 -6.27 13.50 0.80
N ASN A 272 -7.23 14.41 0.96
CA ASN A 272 -7.58 15.35 -0.10
C ASN A 272 -6.87 16.70 0.12
N PRO A 273 -6.00 17.14 -0.80
CA PRO A 273 -5.27 18.40 -0.62
C PRO A 273 -6.18 19.61 -0.48
N VAL A 274 -7.35 19.60 -1.12
CA VAL A 274 -8.34 20.69 -0.98
C VAL A 274 -8.87 20.79 0.46
N THR A 275 -9.11 19.66 1.12
CA THR A 275 -9.53 19.63 2.53
C THR A 275 -8.47 20.30 3.40
N LEU A 276 -7.19 19.93 3.21
CA LEU A 276 -6.07 20.47 3.98
C LEU A 276 -5.90 21.98 3.74
N ALA A 277 -6.06 22.44 2.49
CA ALA A 277 -5.89 23.85 2.14
C ALA A 277 -7.07 24.74 2.60
N ARG A 278 -8.31 24.22 2.55
CA ARG A 278 -9.51 24.97 2.95
C ARG A 278 -9.75 25.04 4.44
N PHE A 279 -9.35 23.99 5.16
CA PHE A 279 -9.53 23.85 6.60
C PHE A 279 -8.16 23.68 7.29
N PRO A 280 -7.27 24.68 7.21
CA PRO A 280 -5.87 24.51 7.65
C PRO A 280 -5.75 24.29 9.16
N GLU A 281 -6.62 24.88 9.99
CA GLU A 281 -6.55 24.73 11.45
C GLU A 281 -6.99 23.33 11.88
N GLU A 282 -8.15 22.86 11.41
CA GLU A 282 -8.65 21.52 11.66
C GLU A 282 -7.67 20.47 11.12
N SER A 283 -7.13 20.71 9.93
CA SER A 283 -6.17 19.79 9.30
C SER A 283 -4.84 19.74 10.05
N ARG A 284 -4.34 20.84 10.62
CA ARG A 284 -3.17 20.82 11.51
C ARG A 284 -3.45 20.02 12.78
N CYS A 285 -4.63 20.22 13.37
CA CYS A 285 -5.04 19.46 14.55
C CYS A 285 -5.07 17.96 14.23
N ILE A 286 -5.74 17.56 13.14
CA ILE A 286 -5.80 16.17 12.67
C ILE A 286 -4.40 15.62 12.37
N ALA A 287 -3.56 16.34 11.63
CA ALA A 287 -2.21 15.88 11.32
C ALA A 287 -1.36 15.64 12.58
N ARG A 288 -1.47 16.52 13.59
CA ARG A 288 -0.80 16.34 14.89
C ARG A 288 -1.35 15.15 15.68
N THR A 289 -2.66 14.93 15.63
CA THR A 289 -3.30 13.73 16.22
C THR A 289 -2.77 12.46 15.54
N ILE A 290 -2.72 12.44 14.21
CA ILE A 290 -2.15 11.30 13.46
C ILE A 290 -0.71 11.07 13.91
N VAL A 291 0.16 12.09 13.93
CA VAL A 291 1.56 11.98 14.36
C VAL A 291 1.70 11.51 15.81
N ARG A 292 0.77 11.82 16.69
CA ARG A 292 0.78 11.36 18.08
C ARG A 292 0.55 9.85 18.22
N TYR A 293 -0.31 9.27 17.39
CA TYR A 293 -0.80 7.90 17.55
C TYR A 293 -0.29 6.91 16.51
N HIS A 294 0.11 7.38 15.32
CA HIS A 294 0.61 6.53 14.24
C HIS A 294 2.02 5.98 14.50
N THR A 295 2.65 5.47 13.48
CA THR A 295 4.06 5.06 13.52
C THR A 295 4.84 5.73 12.38
N PRO A 296 6.14 6.02 12.57
CA PRO A 296 6.95 6.74 11.58
C PRO A 296 7.02 6.05 10.22
N GLY A 297 7.17 6.85 9.17
CA GLY A 297 7.19 6.39 7.77
C GLY A 297 5.82 6.37 7.11
N ASP A 298 4.83 6.98 7.74
CA ASP A 298 3.48 7.10 7.24
C ASP A 298 3.37 8.10 6.07
N VAL A 299 2.36 7.90 5.22
CA VAL A 299 2.20 8.66 3.99
C VAL A 299 0.74 9.07 3.75
N ALA A 300 0.48 10.36 3.77
CA ALA A 300 -0.77 10.91 3.29
C ALA A 300 -0.73 11.01 1.75
N ALA A 301 -1.44 10.13 1.05
CA ALA A 301 -1.47 10.13 -0.41
C ALA A 301 -2.42 11.20 -0.94
N LEU A 302 -1.85 12.26 -1.54
CA LEU A 302 -2.57 13.39 -2.12
C LEU A 302 -2.84 13.17 -3.61
N GLY A 303 -4.08 13.28 -4.03
CA GLY A 303 -4.43 13.31 -5.45
C GLY A 303 -4.32 14.74 -5.99
N MET A 304 -3.29 15.01 -6.78
CA MET A 304 -3.15 16.24 -7.55
C MET A 304 -3.62 16.04 -8.98
N GLU A 305 -3.27 14.91 -9.56
CA GLU A 305 -3.54 14.41 -10.89
C GLU A 305 -2.90 15.22 -12.01
N SER A 306 -2.97 16.56 -11.97
CA SER A 306 -2.31 17.46 -12.92
C SER A 306 -2.07 18.85 -12.31
N ALA A 307 -0.99 19.51 -12.74
CA ALA A 307 -0.73 20.92 -12.48
C ALA A 307 -1.22 21.84 -13.62
N ASP A 308 -1.77 21.30 -14.69
CA ASP A 308 -2.26 22.05 -15.84
C ASP A 308 -3.70 22.53 -15.59
N PRO A 309 -3.96 23.85 -15.55
CA PRO A 309 -5.30 24.40 -15.31
C PRO A 309 -6.35 23.90 -16.31
N GLU A 310 -5.99 23.67 -17.57
CA GLU A 310 -6.91 23.20 -18.58
C GLU A 310 -7.30 21.73 -18.35
N VAL A 311 -6.33 20.88 -17.98
CA VAL A 311 -6.60 19.49 -17.58
C VAL A 311 -7.46 19.45 -16.32
N ILE A 312 -7.17 20.30 -15.32
CA ILE A 312 -7.96 20.41 -14.08
C ILE A 312 -9.41 20.71 -14.41
N ARG A 313 -9.65 21.73 -15.24
CA ARG A 313 -10.99 22.16 -15.64
C ARG A 313 -11.77 21.10 -16.43
N GLN A 314 -11.13 20.49 -17.44
CA GLN A 314 -11.80 19.50 -18.31
C GLN A 314 -12.14 18.18 -17.62
N ASN A 315 -11.48 17.88 -16.52
CA ASN A 315 -11.65 16.61 -15.80
C ASN A 315 -12.24 16.75 -14.39
N ASP A 316 -12.71 17.95 -14.02
CA ASP A 316 -13.29 18.21 -12.70
C ASP A 316 -12.35 17.81 -11.55
N LEU A 317 -11.03 18.03 -11.75
CA LEU A 317 -10.05 17.68 -10.75
C LEU A 317 -10.23 18.51 -9.49
N LYS A 318 -9.85 17.95 -8.35
CA LYS A 318 -10.26 18.49 -7.05
C LYS A 318 -9.41 19.66 -6.56
N ALA A 319 -8.15 19.77 -6.98
CA ALA A 319 -7.20 20.70 -6.39
C ALA A 319 -6.44 21.51 -7.45
N SER A 320 -6.22 22.78 -7.16
CA SER A 320 -5.25 23.61 -7.84
C SER A 320 -3.82 23.31 -7.36
N PRO A 321 -2.78 23.63 -8.15
CA PRO A 321 -1.39 23.47 -7.73
C PRO A 321 -1.05 24.20 -6.43
N ASP A 322 -1.63 25.37 -6.18
CA ASP A 322 -1.37 26.14 -4.96
C ASP A 322 -2.02 25.47 -3.72
N GLU A 323 -3.25 24.97 -3.82
CA GLU A 323 -3.89 24.19 -2.74
C GLU A 323 -3.07 22.94 -2.41
N VAL A 324 -2.53 22.23 -3.42
CA VAL A 324 -1.67 21.06 -3.21
C VAL A 324 -0.36 21.48 -2.54
N PHE A 325 0.23 22.60 -2.94
CA PHE A 325 1.48 23.09 -2.34
C PHE A 325 1.30 23.42 -0.85
N GLU A 326 0.21 24.12 -0.47
CA GLU A 326 -0.10 24.40 0.93
C GLU A 326 -0.39 23.13 1.74
N ALA A 327 -1.08 22.14 1.15
CA ALA A 327 -1.27 20.84 1.79
C ALA A 327 0.06 20.10 2.05
N ILE A 328 1.00 20.12 1.09
CA ILE A 328 2.34 19.58 1.25
C ILE A 328 3.08 20.26 2.40
N LYS A 329 3.02 21.58 2.46
CA LYS A 329 3.66 22.39 3.50
C LYS A 329 3.11 22.05 4.88
N LEU A 330 1.78 22.00 5.03
CA LEU A 330 1.11 21.63 6.28
C LEU A 330 1.56 20.24 6.78
N LEU A 331 1.59 19.25 5.90
CA LEU A 331 2.03 17.89 6.27
C LEU A 331 3.53 17.83 6.62
N ASN A 332 4.38 18.61 5.94
CA ASN A 332 5.80 18.72 6.32
C ASN A 332 5.97 19.42 7.68
N GLU A 333 5.20 20.47 7.97
CA GLU A 333 5.21 21.13 9.29
C GLU A 333 4.84 20.15 10.42
N ALA A 334 3.88 19.25 10.18
CA ALA A 334 3.43 18.29 11.18
C ALA A 334 4.35 17.07 11.31
N GLY A 335 4.90 16.56 10.21
CA GLY A 335 5.46 15.21 10.16
C GLY A 335 6.86 15.06 9.57
N ALA A 336 7.61 16.14 9.31
CA ALA A 336 8.96 16.06 8.78
C ALA A 336 10.02 15.56 9.80
N ALA A 337 9.71 15.61 11.11
CA ALA A 337 10.58 15.08 12.16
C ALA A 337 10.78 13.56 11.97
N ARG A 338 11.97 13.06 12.31
CA ARG A 338 12.29 11.64 12.19
C ARG A 338 11.87 10.86 13.42
N GLY A 339 11.20 9.76 13.19
CA GLY A 339 10.84 8.82 14.22
C GLY A 339 11.86 7.70 14.45
N ALA A 340 11.53 6.78 15.33
CA ALA A 340 12.42 5.73 15.83
C ALA A 340 12.92 4.75 14.76
N ASN A 341 12.18 4.55 13.66
CA ASN A 341 12.56 3.66 12.57
C ASN A 341 13.50 4.32 11.53
N GLY A 342 13.89 5.60 11.77
CA GLY A 342 14.75 6.40 10.91
C GLY A 342 14.01 7.22 9.84
N LEU A 343 12.73 6.93 9.54
CA LEU A 343 11.94 7.70 8.58
C LEU A 343 11.26 8.92 9.24
N PRO A 344 10.89 9.95 8.45
CA PRO A 344 9.99 11.00 8.93
C PRO A 344 8.66 10.41 9.42
N GLU A 345 8.03 11.12 10.36
CA GLU A 345 6.75 10.70 10.95
C GLU A 345 5.68 10.56 9.88
N LEU A 346 5.25 11.66 9.27
CA LEU A 346 4.17 11.71 8.27
C LEU A 346 4.57 12.62 7.11
N LEU A 347 4.60 12.10 5.90
CA LEU A 347 4.90 12.90 4.72
C LEU A 347 3.84 12.76 3.64
N PRO A 348 3.66 13.78 2.78
CA PRO A 348 2.80 13.67 1.62
C PRO A 348 3.40 12.75 0.55
N GLY A 349 2.54 11.97 -0.11
CA GLY A 349 2.78 11.37 -1.41
C GLY A 349 1.91 12.06 -2.45
N ILE A 350 2.37 12.19 -3.70
CA ILE A 350 1.61 12.83 -4.77
C ILE A 350 1.32 11.86 -5.89
N ASN A 351 0.08 11.91 -6.39
CA ASN A 351 -0.35 11.17 -7.56
C ASN A 351 -0.55 12.10 -8.75
N PHE A 352 -0.01 11.70 -9.92
CA PHE A 352 -0.29 12.28 -11.23
C PHE A 352 -0.93 11.23 -12.13
N VAL A 353 -1.94 11.65 -12.90
CA VAL A 353 -2.61 10.83 -13.90
C VAL A 353 -2.49 11.46 -15.27
N HIS A 354 -1.93 10.72 -16.22
CA HIS A 354 -1.72 11.15 -17.59
C HIS A 354 -2.69 10.46 -18.56
N GLY A 355 -2.93 11.09 -19.71
CA GLY A 355 -3.93 10.65 -20.68
C GLY A 355 -5.31 11.23 -20.39
N LEU A 356 -5.40 12.32 -19.65
CA LEU A 356 -6.64 13.02 -19.34
C LEU A 356 -7.04 14.00 -20.47
N LYS A 357 -8.31 14.40 -20.50
CA LYS A 357 -8.81 15.42 -21.44
C LYS A 357 -8.03 16.71 -21.27
N GLY A 358 -7.67 17.36 -22.39
CA GLY A 358 -6.90 18.60 -22.38
C GLY A 358 -5.39 18.45 -22.21
N GLU A 359 -4.88 17.22 -22.00
CA GLU A 359 -3.44 16.98 -21.85
C GLU A 359 -2.67 17.35 -23.14
N THR A 360 -1.59 18.12 -22.98
CA THR A 360 -0.68 18.54 -24.04
C THR A 360 0.77 18.40 -23.58
N LYS A 361 1.73 18.71 -24.44
CA LYS A 361 3.14 18.77 -24.05
C LYS A 361 3.38 19.71 -22.87
N LYS A 362 2.68 20.84 -22.82
CA LYS A 362 2.75 21.83 -21.73
C LYS A 362 2.34 21.25 -20.38
N THR A 363 1.41 20.32 -20.37
CA THR A 363 0.98 19.62 -19.13
C THR A 363 2.15 18.93 -18.44
N PHE A 364 3.01 18.24 -19.19
CA PHE A 364 4.20 17.58 -18.65
C PHE A 364 5.23 18.58 -18.10
N GLU A 365 5.37 19.73 -18.76
CA GLU A 365 6.22 20.83 -18.30
C GLU A 365 5.70 21.40 -16.97
N LEU A 366 4.42 21.75 -16.90
CA LEU A 366 3.78 22.28 -15.69
C LEU A 366 3.84 21.28 -14.50
N ASN A 367 3.58 20.00 -14.75
CA ASN A 367 3.69 18.96 -13.73
C ASN A 367 5.13 18.85 -13.20
N PHE A 368 6.13 18.94 -14.09
CA PHE A 368 7.53 18.93 -13.69
C PHE A 368 7.93 20.16 -12.91
N GLU A 369 7.53 21.36 -13.35
CA GLU A 369 7.79 22.64 -12.68
C GLU A 369 7.21 22.67 -11.26
N PHE A 370 6.00 22.12 -11.08
CA PHE A 370 5.41 21.96 -9.75
C PHE A 370 6.28 21.09 -8.84
N LEU A 371 6.70 19.92 -9.29
CA LEU A 371 7.57 19.04 -8.50
C LEU A 371 8.91 19.70 -8.20
N LYS A 372 9.45 20.44 -9.14
CA LYS A 372 10.70 21.19 -8.97
C LYS A 372 10.53 22.30 -7.92
N LYS A 373 9.42 23.06 -7.96
CA LYS A 373 9.05 24.06 -6.94
C LYS A 373 9.03 23.44 -5.53
N VAL A 374 8.42 22.26 -5.38
CA VAL A 374 8.38 21.55 -4.08
C VAL A 374 9.79 21.16 -3.62
N LEU A 375 10.60 20.59 -4.51
CA LEU A 375 11.97 20.18 -4.19
C LEU A 375 12.84 21.39 -3.79
N ASP A 376 12.78 22.48 -4.58
CA ASP A 376 13.60 23.69 -4.35
C ASP A 376 13.18 24.46 -3.09
N SER A 377 11.90 24.33 -2.67
CA SER A 377 11.41 24.89 -1.40
C SER A 377 11.87 24.13 -0.16
N GLY A 378 12.68 23.09 -0.29
CA GLY A 378 13.16 22.29 0.83
C GLY A 378 12.15 21.30 1.39
N LEU A 379 10.93 21.26 0.85
CA LEU A 379 9.88 20.35 1.30
C LEU A 379 10.17 18.89 0.90
N MET A 380 9.60 17.97 1.64
CA MET A 380 9.77 16.53 1.42
C MET A 380 8.49 15.89 0.88
N LEU A 381 8.65 15.03 -0.14
CA LEU A 381 7.63 14.12 -0.64
C LEU A 381 8.12 12.68 -0.41
N ARG A 382 7.29 11.86 0.20
CA ARG A 382 7.63 10.43 0.41
C ARG A 382 7.64 9.67 -0.92
N ARG A 383 6.75 10.04 -1.84
CA ARG A 383 6.65 9.40 -3.17
C ARG A 383 6.00 10.34 -4.19
N VAL A 384 6.42 10.18 -5.45
CA VAL A 384 5.70 10.71 -6.61
C VAL A 384 5.22 9.53 -7.43
N ASN A 385 3.91 9.39 -7.59
CA ASN A 385 3.29 8.33 -8.34
C ASN A 385 2.77 8.87 -9.67
N ILE A 386 3.26 8.35 -10.78
CA ILE A 386 2.93 8.80 -12.12
C ILE A 386 2.30 7.63 -12.88
N ARG A 387 1.02 7.78 -13.21
CA ARG A 387 0.21 6.75 -13.85
C ARG A 387 -0.38 7.24 -15.16
N GLN A 388 -0.75 6.29 -16.01
CA GLN A 388 -1.68 6.53 -17.10
C GLN A 388 -3.09 6.19 -16.64
N VAL A 389 -4.07 6.97 -17.12
CA VAL A 389 -5.47 6.71 -16.80
C VAL A 389 -5.89 5.34 -17.34
N MET A 390 -6.66 4.61 -16.56
CA MET A 390 -7.47 3.49 -17.00
C MET A 390 -8.91 3.98 -17.06
N THR A 391 -9.57 3.78 -18.18
CA THR A 391 -10.95 4.23 -18.36
C THR A 391 -11.92 3.13 -17.95
N PHE A 392 -13.02 3.52 -17.31
CA PHE A 392 -14.05 2.60 -16.82
C PHE A 392 -15.40 2.95 -17.44
N ALA A 393 -16.17 1.95 -17.79
CA ALA A 393 -17.54 2.13 -18.23
C ALA A 393 -18.35 2.93 -17.19
N GLY A 394 -19.12 3.90 -17.66
CA GLY A 394 -19.91 4.79 -16.80
C GLY A 394 -19.14 6.00 -16.21
N THR A 395 -17.84 6.12 -16.44
CA THR A 395 -17.08 7.33 -16.10
C THR A 395 -17.05 8.30 -17.29
N PRO A 396 -16.93 9.65 -17.06
CA PRO A 396 -16.78 10.62 -18.15
C PRO A 396 -15.53 10.43 -19.03
N MET A 397 -14.55 9.67 -18.57
CA MET A 397 -13.34 9.32 -19.35
C MET A 397 -13.52 8.13 -20.27
N HIS A 398 -14.60 7.36 -20.13
CA HIS A 398 -14.87 6.22 -21.01
C HIS A 398 -15.00 6.67 -22.46
N GLY A 399 -14.34 5.99 -23.40
CA GLY A 399 -14.31 6.34 -24.80
C GLY A 399 -13.22 7.35 -25.22
N TYR A 400 -12.28 7.69 -24.30
CA TYR A 400 -11.16 8.58 -24.59
C TYR A 400 -9.79 7.88 -24.45
N GLU A 401 -9.74 6.58 -24.72
CA GLU A 401 -8.53 5.75 -24.55
C GLU A 401 -7.38 6.18 -25.46
N GLU A 402 -7.68 6.78 -26.61
CA GLU A 402 -6.68 7.30 -27.55
C GLU A 402 -5.78 8.40 -26.96
N LEU A 403 -6.25 9.12 -25.94
CA LEU A 403 -5.48 10.16 -25.26
C LEU A 403 -4.26 9.58 -24.56
N VAL A 404 -4.34 8.36 -24.05
CA VAL A 404 -3.24 7.66 -23.40
C VAL A 404 -2.13 7.33 -24.41
N ILE A 405 -2.51 6.92 -25.61
CA ILE A 405 -1.57 6.51 -26.67
C ILE A 405 -0.88 7.74 -27.26
N ARG A 406 -1.62 8.85 -27.40
CA ARG A 406 -1.16 10.10 -28.05
C ARG A 406 0.19 10.59 -27.54
N HIS A 407 0.45 10.51 -26.24
CA HIS A 407 1.64 11.05 -25.60
C HIS A 407 2.54 9.98 -24.96
N LYS A 408 2.45 8.72 -25.39
CA LYS A 408 3.17 7.59 -24.78
C LYS A 408 4.69 7.82 -24.67
N ASP A 409 5.35 8.27 -25.73
CA ASP A 409 6.80 8.51 -25.71
C ASP A 409 7.19 9.71 -24.83
N LEU A 410 6.34 10.74 -24.82
CA LEU A 410 6.54 11.90 -23.97
C LEU A 410 6.37 11.51 -22.49
N PHE A 411 5.37 10.68 -22.17
CA PHE A 411 5.14 10.14 -20.84
C PHE A 411 6.34 9.32 -20.33
N LEU A 412 6.94 8.48 -21.18
CA LEU A 412 8.11 7.69 -20.78
C LEU A 412 9.32 8.58 -20.47
N ARG A 413 9.60 9.57 -21.34
CA ARG A 413 10.68 10.55 -21.13
C ARG A 413 10.44 11.40 -19.87
N TYR A 414 9.20 11.84 -19.66
CA TYR A 414 8.80 12.57 -18.46
C TYR A 414 9.04 11.75 -17.19
N LYS A 415 8.62 10.47 -17.16
CA LYS A 415 8.87 9.58 -16.02
C LYS A 415 10.36 9.42 -15.72
N GLU A 416 11.18 9.31 -16.74
CA GLU A 416 12.62 9.21 -16.57
C GLU A 416 13.22 10.51 -16.04
N LYS A 417 12.79 11.65 -16.56
CA LYS A 417 13.20 12.97 -16.06
C LYS A 417 12.83 13.16 -14.58
N VAL A 418 11.59 12.84 -14.20
CA VAL A 418 11.16 12.93 -12.79
C VAL A 418 11.97 12.01 -11.89
N ARG A 419 12.26 10.77 -12.33
CA ARG A 419 13.10 9.83 -11.55
C ARG A 419 14.49 10.37 -11.25
N ASN A 420 15.12 11.00 -12.26
CA ASN A 420 16.49 11.48 -12.14
C ASN A 420 16.57 12.81 -11.38
N GLU A 421 15.68 13.75 -11.68
CA GLU A 421 15.79 15.14 -11.22
C GLU A 421 14.92 15.44 -9.99
N ILE A 422 13.93 14.59 -9.67
CA ILE A 422 13.05 14.75 -8.51
C ILE A 422 13.14 13.58 -7.54
N ASP A 423 12.82 12.33 -7.99
CA ASP A 423 12.74 11.18 -7.08
C ASP A 423 14.08 10.90 -6.40
N LEU A 424 15.18 10.90 -7.14
CA LEU A 424 16.50 10.60 -6.58
C LEU A 424 17.02 11.68 -5.61
N PRO A 425 16.98 13.00 -5.91
CA PRO A 425 17.30 14.04 -4.93
C PRO A 425 16.39 14.00 -3.70
N MET A 426 15.09 13.76 -3.89
CA MET A 426 14.13 13.65 -2.80
C MET A 426 14.44 12.44 -1.91
N LEU A 427 14.75 11.28 -2.50
CA LEU A 427 15.12 10.07 -1.76
C LEU A 427 16.38 10.29 -0.91
N ARG A 428 17.39 10.98 -1.43
CA ARG A 428 18.62 11.33 -0.68
C ARG A 428 18.34 12.26 0.50
N ARG A 429 17.37 13.16 0.37
CA ARG A 429 16.91 14.02 1.48
C ARG A 429 16.15 13.22 2.55
N LEU A 430 15.30 12.32 2.11
CA LEU A 430 14.49 11.45 2.99
C LEU A 430 15.36 10.46 3.77
N VAL A 431 16.30 9.83 3.09
CA VAL A 431 17.09 8.70 3.60
C VAL A 431 18.55 8.95 3.26
N PRO A 432 19.25 9.88 3.96
CA PRO A 432 20.65 10.19 3.67
C PRO A 432 21.56 8.98 3.86
N ALA A 433 22.67 8.94 3.14
CA ALA A 433 23.69 7.91 3.31
C ALA A 433 24.19 7.86 4.77
N GLY A 434 24.44 6.66 5.28
CA GLY A 434 24.80 6.43 6.68
C GLY A 434 23.59 6.33 7.62
N MET A 435 22.38 6.71 7.16
CA MET A 435 21.19 6.54 7.97
C MET A 435 20.85 5.05 8.14
N ILE A 436 20.29 4.69 9.30
CA ILE A 436 19.85 3.34 9.61
C ILE A 436 18.33 3.25 9.45
N LEU A 437 17.89 2.41 8.51
CA LEU A 437 16.51 1.97 8.41
C LEU A 437 16.33 0.73 9.27
N ARG A 438 15.46 0.81 10.29
CA ARG A 438 15.21 -0.29 11.20
C ARG A 438 14.10 -1.20 10.69
N ASP A 439 14.11 -2.44 11.15
CA ASP A 439 13.06 -3.42 10.90
C ASP A 439 12.78 -3.68 9.41
N VAL A 440 13.80 -3.77 8.57
CA VAL A 440 13.69 -4.19 7.18
C VAL A 440 13.57 -5.71 7.13
N ARG A 441 12.40 -6.23 6.73
CA ARG A 441 12.17 -7.67 6.52
C ARG A 441 12.69 -8.09 5.16
N THR A 442 13.57 -9.07 5.13
CA THR A 442 14.09 -9.68 3.89
C THR A 442 13.04 -10.60 3.27
N GLU A 443 12.83 -10.50 1.95
CA GLU A 443 11.75 -11.19 1.27
C GLU A 443 12.22 -12.13 0.15
N ILE A 444 13.14 -11.69 -0.69
CA ILE A 444 13.58 -12.41 -1.88
C ILE A 444 15.09 -12.26 -2.06
N PHE A 445 15.73 -13.32 -2.53
CA PHE A 445 17.09 -13.30 -3.05
C PHE A 445 17.11 -13.52 -4.56
N ASP A 446 17.66 -12.54 -5.29
CA ASP A 446 18.00 -12.62 -6.71
C ASP A 446 19.29 -11.81 -6.92
N LYS A 447 20.46 -12.47 -7.01
CA LYS A 447 21.80 -11.88 -7.03
C LYS A 447 22.15 -11.04 -5.80
N ILE A 448 21.20 -10.28 -5.26
CA ILE A 448 21.23 -9.56 -3.99
C ILE A 448 19.96 -9.89 -3.20
N THR A 449 19.97 -9.66 -1.90
CA THR A 449 18.75 -9.81 -1.10
C THR A 449 17.94 -8.52 -1.13
N TYR A 450 16.64 -8.64 -1.35
CA TYR A 450 15.70 -7.54 -1.27
C TYR A 450 14.84 -7.65 -0.02
N GLY A 451 14.62 -6.51 0.62
CA GLY A 451 13.75 -6.40 1.78
C GLY A 451 13.02 -5.07 1.83
N ARG A 452 12.01 -5.00 2.69
CA ARG A 452 11.19 -3.80 2.93
C ARG A 452 10.79 -3.72 4.40
N GLN A 453 10.60 -2.50 4.91
CA GLN A 453 9.85 -2.33 6.14
C GLN A 453 8.37 -2.71 5.90
N LEU A 454 7.71 -3.24 6.91
CA LEU A 454 6.26 -3.42 6.84
C LEU A 454 5.60 -2.05 6.98
N ALA A 455 5.04 -1.55 5.90
CA ALA A 455 4.50 -0.18 5.81
C ALA A 455 3.50 -0.09 4.65
N THR A 456 2.66 0.93 4.64
CA THR A 456 1.71 1.20 3.54
C THR A 456 2.45 1.44 2.22
N TYR A 457 3.51 2.24 2.25
CA TYR A 457 4.35 2.54 1.09
C TYR A 457 5.83 2.27 1.41
N PRO A 458 6.23 0.99 1.51
CA PRO A 458 7.56 0.63 1.93
C PRO A 458 8.65 1.09 0.96
N LEU A 459 9.84 1.33 1.49
CA LEU A 459 11.03 1.59 0.70
C LEU A 459 11.72 0.25 0.40
N LEU A 460 12.04 0.00 -0.87
CA LEU A 460 12.80 -1.19 -1.24
C LEU A 460 14.27 -1.00 -0.88
N ALA A 461 14.82 -1.94 -0.11
CA ALA A 461 16.23 -2.02 0.23
C ALA A 461 16.88 -3.23 -0.47
N GLY A 462 17.95 -2.98 -1.21
CA GLY A 462 18.82 -4.02 -1.76
C GLY A 462 20.05 -4.23 -0.86
N ILE A 463 20.28 -5.46 -0.44
CA ILE A 463 21.43 -5.86 0.37
C ILE A 463 22.41 -6.60 -0.56
N PRO A 464 23.64 -6.10 -0.77
CA PRO A 464 24.59 -6.69 -1.73
C PRO A 464 25.26 -7.98 -1.20
N ALA A 465 24.46 -8.82 -0.53
CA ALA A 465 24.83 -10.13 0.01
C ALA A 465 23.61 -11.03 0.08
N GLN A 466 23.83 -12.33 0.12
CA GLN A 466 22.82 -13.29 0.52
C GLN A 466 22.72 -13.29 2.05
N VAL A 467 21.53 -12.93 2.56
CA VAL A 467 21.18 -13.03 3.98
C VAL A 467 19.94 -13.89 4.16
N GLU A 468 19.67 -14.32 5.40
CA GLU A 468 18.50 -15.14 5.69
C GLU A 468 17.20 -14.40 5.33
N LEU A 469 16.28 -15.09 4.63
CA LEU A 469 14.98 -14.52 4.24
C LEU A 469 13.99 -14.59 5.40
N ASN A 470 12.98 -13.74 5.33
CA ASN A 470 11.93 -13.61 6.36
C ASN A 470 12.46 -13.22 7.74
N ARG A 471 13.61 -12.54 7.78
CA ARG A 471 14.22 -11.97 8.98
C ARG A 471 14.23 -10.44 8.92
N PHE A 472 14.24 -9.83 10.08
CA PHE A 472 14.36 -8.38 10.23
C PHE A 472 15.82 -7.98 10.44
N TYR A 473 16.24 -6.97 9.70
CA TYR A 473 17.58 -6.37 9.78
C TYR A 473 17.47 -4.86 9.86
N ASP A 474 18.34 -4.27 10.64
CA ASP A 474 18.64 -2.84 10.57
C ASP A 474 19.61 -2.62 9.40
N ILE A 475 19.24 -1.75 8.46
CA ILE A 475 19.99 -1.53 7.22
C ILE A 475 20.57 -0.13 7.20
N MET A 476 21.89 -0.03 7.16
CA MET A 476 22.57 1.25 6.94
C MET A 476 22.62 1.56 5.45
N VAL A 477 22.11 2.72 5.08
CA VAL A 477 22.02 3.18 3.68
C VAL A 477 23.41 3.53 3.15
N THR A 478 23.79 2.93 2.03
CA THR A 478 25.12 3.17 1.41
C THR A 478 25.02 3.72 -0.01
N ASP A 479 23.94 3.45 -0.75
CA ASP A 479 23.75 3.92 -2.13
C ASP A 479 22.25 3.96 -2.50
N TYR A 480 21.92 4.44 -3.70
CA TYR A 480 20.57 4.70 -4.16
C TYR A 480 20.32 4.18 -5.56
N GLY A 481 19.16 3.55 -5.75
CA GLY A 481 18.48 3.50 -7.03
C GLY A 481 17.51 4.68 -7.17
N HIS A 482 16.75 4.75 -8.27
CA HIS A 482 15.79 5.84 -8.48
C HIS A 482 14.68 5.88 -7.41
N ARG A 483 14.25 4.74 -6.92
CA ARG A 483 13.15 4.59 -5.93
C ARG A 483 13.43 3.51 -4.89
N SER A 484 14.69 3.17 -4.70
CA SER A 484 15.18 2.15 -3.77
C SER A 484 16.49 2.60 -3.17
N ILE A 485 16.87 1.97 -2.09
CA ILE A 485 18.20 2.14 -1.49
C ILE A 485 19.01 0.86 -1.65
N THR A 486 20.33 1.00 -1.58
CA THR A 486 21.26 -0.08 -1.28
C THR A 486 21.79 0.14 0.12
N GLY A 487 21.94 -0.93 0.89
CA GLY A 487 22.47 -0.83 2.23
C GLY A 487 23.00 -2.14 2.74
N ILE A 488 23.69 -2.07 3.87
CA ILE A 488 24.27 -3.24 4.54
C ILE A 488 23.57 -3.49 5.86
N PRO A 489 23.33 -4.77 6.23
CA PRO A 489 22.79 -5.09 7.54
C PRO A 489 23.79 -4.71 8.64
N ILE A 490 23.31 -4.14 9.73
CA ILE A 490 24.13 -3.82 10.89
C ILE A 490 23.56 -4.47 12.16
N PRO A 491 24.41 -4.92 13.07
CA PRO A 491 25.88 -4.98 12.93
C PRO A 491 26.32 -5.97 11.85
N VAL A 492 27.40 -5.64 11.13
CA VAL A 492 28.01 -6.50 10.12
C VAL A 492 28.79 -7.62 10.81
N ASP A 493 28.42 -8.87 10.59
CA ASP A 493 29.24 -10.02 11.04
C ASP A 493 30.53 -10.08 10.23
N ILE A 494 31.61 -9.58 10.79
CA ILE A 494 32.90 -9.49 10.11
C ILE A 494 33.53 -10.85 9.83
N ASN A 495 33.13 -11.89 10.56
CA ASN A 495 33.64 -13.25 10.34
C ASN A 495 32.98 -13.92 9.12
N ARG A 496 31.76 -13.50 8.73
CA ARG A 496 30.97 -14.11 7.66
C ARG A 496 30.70 -13.18 6.48
N ALA A 497 30.57 -11.87 6.70
CA ALA A 497 30.17 -10.93 5.67
C ALA A 497 31.12 -10.94 4.46
N PRO A 498 30.61 -10.85 3.22
CA PRO A 498 31.43 -10.69 2.03
C PRO A 498 32.28 -9.42 2.06
N LEU A 499 33.43 -9.42 1.38
CA LEU A 499 34.32 -8.27 1.24
C LEU A 499 33.55 -6.98 0.86
N LYS A 500 32.65 -7.06 -0.12
CA LYS A 500 31.84 -5.93 -0.61
C LYS A 500 30.93 -5.31 0.46
N VAL A 501 30.49 -6.08 1.44
CA VAL A 501 29.69 -5.57 2.57
C VAL A 501 30.60 -4.86 3.58
N ILE A 502 31.76 -5.45 3.89
CA ILE A 502 32.72 -4.89 4.82
C ILE A 502 33.29 -3.55 4.30
N GLU A 503 33.54 -3.45 2.98
CA GLU A 503 34.01 -2.20 2.33
C GLU A 503 33.04 -1.02 2.51
N GLN A 504 31.75 -1.30 2.78
CA GLN A 504 30.72 -0.27 2.96
C GLN A 504 30.52 0.15 4.41
N VAL A 505 31.20 -0.48 5.36
CA VAL A 505 31.18 -0.06 6.75
C VAL A 505 31.88 1.29 6.87
N PRO A 506 31.28 2.31 7.52
CA PRO A 506 31.90 3.61 7.70
C PRO A 506 33.31 3.52 8.27
N GLY A 507 34.23 4.20 7.64
CA GLY A 507 35.65 4.19 8.06
C GLY A 507 36.43 2.94 7.64
N VAL A 508 35.83 1.96 6.97
CA VAL A 508 36.51 0.76 6.43
C VAL A 508 36.68 0.91 4.93
N GLY A 509 37.87 1.26 4.48
CA GLY A 509 38.17 1.26 3.05
C GLY A 509 38.56 -0.13 2.54
N ARG A 510 38.63 -0.29 1.22
CA ARG A 510 38.90 -1.58 0.53
C ARG A 510 40.16 -2.30 1.08
N LYS A 511 41.25 -1.56 1.34
CA LYS A 511 42.50 -2.15 1.87
C LYS A 511 42.28 -2.74 3.25
N GLN A 512 41.52 -2.05 4.09
CA GLN A 512 41.22 -2.49 5.46
C GLN A 512 40.24 -3.66 5.46
N ALA A 513 39.21 -3.60 4.61
CA ALA A 513 38.26 -4.73 4.41
C ALA A 513 39.00 -6.00 3.97
N GLY A 514 40.00 -5.87 3.06
CA GLY A 514 40.87 -7.00 2.68
C GLY A 514 41.66 -7.56 3.86
N LYS A 515 42.22 -6.70 4.73
CA LYS A 515 42.88 -7.18 5.95
C LYS A 515 41.94 -7.90 6.91
N ILE A 516 40.71 -7.37 7.07
CA ILE A 516 39.68 -8.01 7.91
C ILE A 516 39.36 -9.41 7.38
N VAL A 517 39.13 -9.57 6.09
CA VAL A 517 38.80 -10.87 5.49
C VAL A 517 39.94 -11.88 5.63
N MET A 518 41.19 -11.45 5.40
CA MET A 518 42.35 -12.31 5.53
C MET A 518 42.68 -12.68 6.98
N GLY A 519 42.27 -11.82 7.93
CA GLY A 519 42.56 -12.02 9.35
C GLY A 519 41.53 -12.86 10.11
N ARG A 520 40.51 -13.36 9.47
CA ARG A 520 39.42 -14.18 10.09
C ARG A 520 39.93 -15.50 10.66
N PRO A 521 39.28 -16.05 11.70
CA PRO A 521 38.21 -15.47 12.51
C PRO A 521 38.72 -14.52 13.59
N TYR A 522 37.85 -13.57 13.99
CA TYR A 522 38.06 -12.68 15.13
C TYR A 522 37.21 -13.14 16.32
N ARG A 523 37.78 -13.06 17.54
CA ARG A 523 37.15 -13.57 18.76
C ARG A 523 36.35 -12.49 19.51
N ASP A 524 36.88 -11.27 19.53
CA ASP A 524 36.33 -10.14 20.29
C ASP A 524 36.81 -8.78 19.72
N LYS A 525 36.35 -7.69 20.37
CA LYS A 525 36.66 -6.31 19.98
C LYS A 525 38.16 -6.00 20.01
N GLU A 526 38.86 -6.55 20.97
CA GLU A 526 40.30 -6.29 21.15
C GLU A 526 41.10 -7.00 20.07
N ASP A 527 40.74 -8.23 19.75
CA ASP A 527 41.38 -9.02 18.70
C ASP A 527 41.25 -8.33 17.33
N ILE A 528 40.09 -7.79 16.99
CA ILE A 528 39.92 -7.11 15.70
C ILE A 528 40.64 -5.76 15.68
N ILE A 529 40.64 -4.98 16.75
CA ILE A 529 41.42 -3.72 16.84
C ILE A 529 42.89 -4.03 16.61
N LYS A 530 43.42 -5.02 17.31
CA LYS A 530 44.87 -5.36 17.26
C LYS A 530 45.29 -5.91 15.91
N ARG A 531 44.49 -6.83 15.30
CA ARG A 531 44.90 -7.55 14.09
C ARG A 531 44.50 -6.84 12.81
N ALA A 532 43.32 -6.21 12.78
CA ALA A 532 42.84 -5.49 11.61
C ALA A 532 43.10 -3.98 11.66
N GLY A 533 43.47 -3.43 12.82
CA GLY A 533 43.73 -1.99 12.99
C GLY A 533 42.45 -1.14 12.86
N ILE A 534 41.29 -1.65 13.27
CA ILE A 534 40.02 -0.93 13.24
C ILE A 534 39.98 0.12 14.35
N LYS A 535 39.43 1.29 14.05
CA LYS A 535 39.17 2.32 15.04
C LYS A 535 38.00 1.95 15.94
N LYS A 536 37.96 2.46 17.18
CA LYS A 536 36.92 2.13 18.16
C LYS A 536 35.49 2.54 17.72
N ASP A 537 35.36 3.64 17.00
CA ASP A 537 34.09 4.15 16.47
C ASP A 537 33.42 3.21 15.43
N ILE A 538 34.22 2.37 14.77
CA ILE A 538 33.72 1.38 13.81
C ILE A 538 33.03 0.18 14.50
N LEU A 539 33.36 -0.07 15.78
CA LEU A 539 32.89 -1.24 16.53
C LEU A 539 31.36 -1.27 16.73
N GLU A 540 30.69 -0.13 16.64
CA GLU A 540 29.23 -0.06 16.74
C GLU A 540 28.51 -0.67 15.51
N TYR A 541 29.21 -0.71 14.35
CA TYR A 541 28.66 -1.23 13.09
C TYR A 541 28.98 -2.71 12.83
N ILE A 542 29.76 -3.35 13.70
CA ILE A 542 30.25 -4.71 13.46
C ILE A 542 29.95 -5.66 14.61
N SER A 543 29.82 -6.95 14.24
CA SER A 543 29.81 -8.10 15.16
C SER A 543 30.84 -9.16 14.73
N TYR A 544 31.11 -10.15 15.57
CA TYR A 544 32.14 -11.17 15.33
C TYR A 544 31.73 -12.54 15.86
#